data_d3265898d5a0c298852e242b0985acb5
#
_entry.id   d3265898d5a0c298852e242b0985acb5
#
_cell.length_a   1.000
_cell.length_b   1.000
_cell.length_c   1.000
_cell.angle_alpha   90.00
_cell.angle_beta   90.00
_cell.angle_gamma   90.00
#
_symmetry.space_group_name_H-M   'P 1'
#
loop_
_entity.id
_entity.type
_entity.pdbx_description
1 polymer ?
#
loop_
_entity_poly.entity_id
_entity_poly.type
_entity_poly.pdbx_seq_one_letter_code
_entity_poly.pdbx_strand_id
1 'polypeptide(L)'
;MKRMKRLKELGFDGIEGSAPGMDIAGLRKACAELELPMHGVVYNKHWQKRLSSPDKAVRDEGRTGLEAAIRESKAVGGSSVLLVPGAVKGDNETHEQVWERSITEIRKVIPLASKLGIHVLIETVWNGFCYKPEQFRDYIDEINNPWVQAYYDIGNMQKFAPSHEWIRVLGNRNVKLDVKDWGKKNGFCPLGQGDVEWDKVRAELKKIGFSGWVTREGSDGGDDKTAKLMDELLDL
;
A
#
# COMPACT_ATOMS: atom_id res chain seq x y z
N MET A 1 -6.68 20.45 7.34
CA MET A 1 -7.70 20.66 8.39
C MET A 1 -9.11 20.26 7.96
N LYS A 2 -9.80 21.01 7.06
CA LYS A 2 -11.22 20.71 6.73
C LYS A 2 -11.49 19.28 6.29
N ARG A 3 -10.65 18.71 5.37
CA ARG A 3 -10.78 17.33 4.91
C ARG A 3 -10.54 16.31 6.04
N MET A 4 -9.51 16.51 6.86
CA MET A 4 -9.20 15.62 7.98
C MET A 4 -10.34 15.60 9.02
N LYS A 5 -10.87 16.80 9.38
CA LYS A 5 -12.03 16.89 10.26
C LYS A 5 -13.22 16.10 9.71
N ARG A 6 -13.49 16.21 8.41
CA ARG A 6 -14.56 15.44 7.76
C ARG A 6 -14.32 13.93 7.84
N LEU A 7 -13.10 13.45 7.64
CA LEU A 7 -12.78 12.02 7.77
C LEU A 7 -13.01 11.51 9.20
N LYS A 8 -12.61 12.30 10.22
CA LYS A 8 -12.90 11.96 11.61
C LYS A 8 -14.40 11.88 11.89
N GLU A 9 -15.19 12.84 11.39
CA GLU A 9 -16.64 12.85 11.51
C GLU A 9 -17.30 11.66 10.81
N LEU A 10 -16.69 11.11 9.77
CA LEU A 10 -17.13 9.91 9.04
C LEU A 10 -16.78 8.59 9.75
N GLY A 11 -16.04 8.64 10.85
CA GLY A 11 -15.68 7.47 11.64
C GLY A 11 -14.36 6.80 11.26
N PHE A 12 -13.50 7.44 10.45
CA PHE A 12 -12.16 6.91 10.19
C PHE A 12 -11.24 7.12 11.38
N ASP A 13 -10.42 6.11 11.70
CA ASP A 13 -9.48 6.10 12.82
C ASP A 13 -8.14 6.73 12.50
N GLY A 14 -7.81 6.90 11.22
CA GLY A 14 -6.55 7.48 10.76
C GLY A 14 -6.59 7.92 9.32
N ILE A 15 -5.45 8.45 8.89
CA ILE A 15 -5.25 8.89 7.50
C ILE A 15 -3.92 8.38 6.95
N GLU A 16 -3.82 8.33 5.64
CA GLU A 16 -2.57 8.13 4.93
C GLU A 16 -2.19 9.38 4.14
N GLY A 17 -0.89 9.71 4.17
CA GLY A 17 -0.34 10.89 3.50
C GLY A 17 0.29 10.56 2.15
N SER A 18 0.80 11.61 1.48
CA SER A 18 1.52 11.48 0.21
C SER A 18 2.89 12.17 0.33
N ALA A 19 3.97 11.40 0.28
CA ALA A 19 5.34 11.86 0.51
C ALA A 19 6.26 11.51 -0.67
N PRO A 20 7.38 12.24 -0.85
CA PRO A 20 7.84 13.39 -0.08
C PRO A 20 7.14 14.70 -0.47
N GLY A 21 7.30 15.69 0.40
CA GLY A 21 6.86 17.08 0.17
C GLY A 21 5.69 17.51 1.05
N MET A 22 5.50 16.86 2.20
CA MET A 22 4.43 17.18 3.15
C MET A 22 4.78 18.40 4.04
N ASP A 23 3.77 19.16 4.42
CA ASP A 23 3.85 20.11 5.55
C ASP A 23 3.82 19.34 6.88
N ILE A 24 4.97 18.87 7.32
CA ILE A 24 5.12 18.05 8.52
C ILE A 24 4.58 18.74 9.76
N ALA A 25 4.88 20.05 9.94
CA ALA A 25 4.47 20.79 11.12
C ALA A 25 2.95 20.98 11.18
N GLY A 26 2.35 21.38 10.06
CA GLY A 26 0.90 21.54 9.94
C GLY A 26 0.15 20.22 10.09
N LEU A 27 0.67 19.13 9.52
CA LEU A 27 0.06 17.79 9.64
C LEU A 27 0.13 17.26 11.08
N ARG A 28 1.27 17.37 11.75
CA ARG A 28 1.40 16.96 13.16
C ARG A 28 0.41 17.69 14.05
N LYS A 29 0.31 19.01 13.86
CA LYS A 29 -0.66 19.84 14.61
C LYS A 29 -2.10 19.37 14.34
N ALA A 30 -2.45 19.19 13.07
CA ALA A 30 -3.80 18.76 12.67
C ALA A 30 -4.15 17.35 13.20
N CYS A 31 -3.22 16.39 13.12
CA CYS A 31 -3.40 15.06 13.68
C CYS A 31 -3.65 15.09 15.19
N ALA A 32 -2.88 15.91 15.92
CA ALA A 32 -3.03 16.05 17.37
C ALA A 32 -4.36 16.72 17.76
N GLU A 33 -4.75 17.81 17.09
CA GLU A 33 -5.98 18.54 17.36
C GLU A 33 -7.25 17.72 17.06
N LEU A 34 -7.18 16.82 16.06
CA LEU A 34 -8.32 16.01 15.64
C LEU A 34 -8.31 14.60 16.25
N GLU A 35 -7.26 14.23 16.99
CA GLU A 35 -7.05 12.85 17.42
C GLU A 35 -7.19 11.86 16.26
N LEU A 36 -6.59 12.22 15.10
CA LEU A 36 -6.63 11.46 13.86
C LEU A 36 -5.20 11.21 13.38
N PRO A 37 -4.57 10.08 13.76
CA PRO A 37 -3.19 9.78 13.44
C PRO A 37 -2.97 9.58 11.94
N MET A 38 -1.78 9.94 11.46
CA MET A 38 -1.31 9.53 10.14
C MET A 38 -0.55 8.20 10.28
N HIS A 39 -1.15 7.11 9.84
CA HIS A 39 -0.59 5.77 10.04
C HIS A 39 0.51 5.39 9.05
N GLY A 40 0.65 6.13 7.94
CA GLY A 40 1.64 5.89 6.90
C GLY A 40 1.54 6.90 5.78
N VAL A 41 2.38 6.72 4.77
CA VAL A 41 2.40 7.56 3.58
C VAL A 41 2.54 6.73 2.31
N VAL A 42 2.02 7.25 1.20
CA VAL A 42 2.28 6.73 -0.15
C VAL A 42 3.49 7.44 -0.73
N TYR A 43 4.45 6.69 -1.30
CA TYR A 43 5.55 7.28 -2.06
C TYR A 43 5.05 7.82 -3.39
N ASN A 44 4.92 9.14 -3.50
CA ASN A 44 4.21 9.81 -4.60
C ASN A 44 4.98 9.93 -5.92
N LYS A 45 6.25 9.45 -5.97
CA LYS A 45 7.07 9.51 -7.20
C LYS A 45 7.33 8.15 -7.83
N HIS A 46 6.73 7.08 -7.32
CA HIS A 46 6.99 5.72 -7.79
C HIS A 46 6.67 5.50 -9.28
N TRP A 47 5.78 6.29 -9.87
CA TRP A 47 5.46 6.21 -11.30
C TRP A 47 6.46 6.94 -12.18
N GLN A 48 6.97 8.10 -11.75
CA GLN A 48 7.89 8.95 -12.50
C GLN A 48 9.35 8.53 -12.28
N LYS A 49 9.69 8.11 -11.05
CA LYS A 49 11.04 7.75 -10.61
C LYS A 49 11.06 6.29 -10.15
N ARG A 50 10.75 5.39 -11.09
CA ARG A 50 10.64 3.95 -10.81
C ARG A 50 11.98 3.37 -10.35
N LEU A 51 11.95 2.58 -9.29
CA LEU A 51 13.11 1.81 -8.84
C LEU A 51 13.52 0.70 -9.83
N SER A 52 12.60 0.33 -10.73
CA SER A 52 12.84 -0.64 -11.81
C SER A 52 13.34 -0.03 -13.12
N SER A 53 13.48 1.30 -13.22
CA SER A 53 13.87 1.96 -14.47
C SER A 53 15.18 1.38 -15.05
N PRO A 54 15.29 1.19 -16.37
CA PRO A 54 16.56 0.85 -17.01
C PRO A 54 17.62 1.96 -16.81
N ASP A 55 17.19 3.22 -16.71
CA ASP A 55 18.06 4.36 -16.44
C ASP A 55 18.44 4.42 -14.95
N LYS A 56 19.76 4.30 -14.70
CA LYS A 56 20.31 4.36 -13.34
C LYS A 56 20.03 5.71 -12.65
N ALA A 57 20.08 6.82 -13.39
CA ALA A 57 19.84 8.15 -12.79
C ALA A 57 18.40 8.26 -12.27
N VAL A 58 17.43 7.72 -13.01
CA VAL A 58 16.02 7.64 -12.58
C VAL A 58 15.88 6.76 -11.33
N ARG A 59 16.59 5.62 -11.25
CA ARG A 59 16.58 4.77 -10.04
C ARG A 59 17.18 5.48 -8.84
N ASP A 60 18.31 6.18 -9.02
CA ASP A 60 18.96 6.94 -7.95
C ASP A 60 18.06 8.07 -7.40
N GLU A 61 17.38 8.81 -8.28
CA GLU A 61 16.38 9.80 -7.88
C GLU A 61 15.19 9.14 -7.16
N GLY A 62 14.72 7.99 -7.68
CA GLY A 62 13.65 7.21 -7.07
C GLY A 62 13.99 6.77 -5.65
N ARG A 63 15.21 6.23 -5.46
CA ARG A 63 15.71 5.83 -4.14
C ARG A 63 15.82 7.03 -3.19
N THR A 64 16.40 8.15 -3.64
CA THR A 64 16.50 9.37 -2.84
C THR A 64 15.12 9.88 -2.41
N GLY A 65 14.14 9.85 -3.33
CA GLY A 65 12.76 10.22 -3.01
C GLY A 65 12.10 9.27 -2.01
N LEU A 66 12.35 7.96 -2.12
CA LEU A 66 11.85 6.97 -1.16
C LEU A 66 12.48 7.18 0.23
N GLU A 67 13.78 7.45 0.31
CA GLU A 67 14.45 7.80 1.57
C GLU A 67 13.83 9.05 2.22
N ALA A 68 13.49 10.06 1.42
CA ALA A 68 12.79 11.25 1.92
C ALA A 68 11.38 10.90 2.44
N ALA A 69 10.61 10.07 1.71
CA ALA A 69 9.30 9.61 2.16
C ALA A 69 9.38 8.81 3.47
N ILE A 70 10.40 7.95 3.66
CA ILE A 70 10.65 7.22 4.91
C ILE A 70 10.87 8.21 6.08
N ARG A 71 11.67 9.26 5.87
CA ARG A 71 11.93 10.29 6.91
C ARG A 71 10.66 11.09 7.22
N GLU A 72 9.90 11.47 6.21
CA GLU A 72 8.65 12.21 6.39
C GLU A 72 7.58 11.36 7.08
N SER A 73 7.45 10.07 6.74
CA SER A 73 6.56 9.13 7.44
C SER A 73 6.89 9.09 8.94
N LYS A 74 8.18 8.93 9.29
CA LYS A 74 8.63 8.98 10.68
C LYS A 74 8.29 10.30 11.34
N ALA A 75 8.50 11.41 10.64
CA ALA A 75 8.31 12.76 11.20
C ALA A 75 6.85 13.07 11.53
N VAL A 76 5.88 12.51 10.78
CA VAL A 76 4.44 12.66 11.06
C VAL A 76 3.86 11.61 12.01
N GLY A 77 4.67 10.66 12.48
CA GLY A 77 4.23 9.59 13.38
C GLY A 77 3.74 8.33 12.66
N GLY A 78 3.94 8.23 11.34
CA GLY A 78 3.61 7.06 10.55
C GLY A 78 4.53 5.86 10.83
N SER A 79 4.08 4.69 10.42
CA SER A 79 4.78 3.40 10.58
C SER A 79 5.26 2.78 9.27
N SER A 80 4.84 3.32 8.12
CA SER A 80 5.15 2.74 6.81
C SER A 80 5.17 3.74 5.67
N VAL A 81 5.80 3.30 4.57
CA VAL A 81 5.71 3.91 3.24
C VAL A 81 5.19 2.86 2.27
N LEU A 82 4.08 3.13 1.57
CA LEU A 82 3.61 2.33 0.46
C LEU A 82 4.50 2.60 -0.77
N LEU A 83 4.94 1.55 -1.42
CA LEU A 83 5.78 1.58 -2.61
C LEU A 83 5.24 0.65 -3.70
N VAL A 84 4.91 1.19 -4.87
CA VAL A 84 4.84 0.39 -6.10
C VAL A 84 6.26 0.24 -6.63
N PRO A 85 6.85 -0.98 -6.66
CA PRO A 85 8.29 -1.16 -6.86
C PRO A 85 8.73 -0.90 -8.31
N GLY A 86 7.82 -1.11 -9.26
CA GLY A 86 8.12 -0.96 -10.67
C GLY A 86 6.93 -1.20 -11.57
N ALA A 87 7.18 -1.22 -12.86
CA ALA A 87 6.22 -1.57 -13.90
C ALA A 87 6.96 -2.12 -15.11
N VAL A 88 6.41 -3.13 -15.76
CA VAL A 88 6.90 -3.61 -17.06
C VAL A 88 6.36 -2.63 -18.12
N LYS A 89 7.26 -1.89 -18.78
CA LYS A 89 6.89 -0.89 -19.79
C LYS A 89 7.49 -1.21 -21.15
N GLY A 90 6.61 -1.40 -22.14
CA GLY A 90 6.99 -1.68 -23.51
C GLY A 90 7.63 -3.08 -23.70
N ASP A 91 8.00 -3.37 -24.93
CA ASP A 91 8.49 -4.71 -25.33
C ASP A 91 9.94 -5.00 -24.91
N ASN A 92 10.66 -3.99 -24.45
CA ASN A 92 12.08 -4.07 -24.10
C ASN A 92 12.35 -4.19 -22.60
N GLU A 93 11.33 -4.27 -21.76
CA GLU A 93 11.44 -4.39 -20.31
C GLU A 93 10.76 -5.67 -19.83
N THR A 94 11.52 -6.62 -19.30
CA THR A 94 10.97 -7.89 -18.82
C THR A 94 10.60 -7.82 -17.35
N HIS A 95 9.74 -8.76 -16.93
CA HIS A 95 9.38 -8.94 -15.52
C HIS A 95 10.61 -9.16 -14.64
N GLU A 96 11.56 -9.98 -15.09
CA GLU A 96 12.80 -10.29 -14.38
C GLU A 96 13.68 -9.04 -14.21
N GLN A 97 13.78 -8.20 -15.24
CA GLN A 97 14.55 -6.94 -15.17
C GLN A 97 13.92 -5.95 -14.16
N VAL A 98 12.59 -5.87 -14.12
CA VAL A 98 11.86 -5.05 -13.12
C VAL A 98 12.13 -5.60 -11.73
N TRP A 99 12.06 -6.90 -11.56
CA TRP A 99 12.32 -7.64 -10.33
C TRP A 99 13.72 -7.35 -9.77
N GLU A 100 14.75 -7.64 -10.52
CA GLU A 100 16.15 -7.49 -10.10
C GLU A 100 16.51 -6.04 -9.77
N ARG A 101 16.12 -5.09 -10.66
CA ARG A 101 16.43 -3.67 -10.48
C ARG A 101 15.76 -3.11 -9.24
N SER A 102 14.46 -3.39 -9.06
CA SER A 102 13.70 -2.85 -7.91
C SER A 102 14.18 -3.43 -6.59
N ILE A 103 14.46 -4.73 -6.50
CA ILE A 103 15.04 -5.35 -5.29
C ILE A 103 16.40 -4.72 -4.95
N THR A 104 17.24 -4.52 -5.96
CA THR A 104 18.55 -3.89 -5.78
C THR A 104 18.43 -2.51 -5.12
N GLU A 105 17.49 -1.68 -5.57
CA GLU A 105 17.30 -0.34 -5.01
C GLU A 105 16.57 -0.37 -3.66
N ILE A 106 15.59 -1.26 -3.47
CA ILE A 106 14.89 -1.44 -2.19
C ILE A 106 15.88 -1.86 -1.08
N ARG A 107 16.77 -2.81 -1.36
CA ARG A 107 17.78 -3.25 -0.39
C ARG A 107 18.67 -2.11 0.12
N LYS A 108 18.93 -1.08 -0.69
CA LYS A 108 19.73 0.09 -0.29
C LYS A 108 19.03 0.99 0.73
N VAL A 109 17.71 1.02 0.78
CA VAL A 109 16.94 1.85 1.73
C VAL A 109 16.63 1.13 3.04
N ILE A 110 16.81 -0.19 3.12
CA ILE A 110 16.53 -0.99 4.31
C ILE A 110 17.26 -0.48 5.55
N PRO A 111 18.56 -0.12 5.52
CA PRO A 111 19.25 0.40 6.71
C PRO A 111 18.58 1.64 7.29
N LEU A 112 18.09 2.55 6.43
CA LEU A 112 17.34 3.74 6.87
C LEU A 112 15.98 3.36 7.44
N ALA A 113 15.23 2.51 6.74
CA ALA A 113 13.92 2.04 7.15
C ALA A 113 13.98 1.38 8.53
N SER A 114 14.90 0.44 8.73
CA SER A 114 15.17 -0.24 9.98
C SER A 114 15.56 0.73 11.11
N LYS A 115 16.50 1.64 10.84
CA LYS A 115 16.94 2.65 11.82
C LYS A 115 15.79 3.54 12.33
N LEU A 116 14.86 3.87 11.46
CA LEU A 116 13.73 4.74 11.79
C LEU A 116 12.48 3.98 12.27
N GLY A 117 12.47 2.65 12.17
CA GLY A 117 11.31 1.82 12.48
C GLY A 117 10.15 2.04 11.51
N ILE A 118 10.45 2.20 10.22
CA ILE A 118 9.46 2.43 9.15
C ILE A 118 9.47 1.25 8.18
N HIS A 119 8.34 0.61 7.99
CA HIS A 119 8.20 -0.42 6.95
C HIS A 119 8.13 0.21 5.55
N VAL A 120 8.78 -0.42 4.60
CA VAL A 120 8.54 -0.21 3.17
C VAL A 120 7.58 -1.30 2.72
N LEU A 121 6.34 -0.94 2.48
CA LEU A 121 5.29 -1.88 2.13
C LEU A 121 5.04 -1.87 0.63
N ILE A 122 5.21 -3.03 0.02
CA ILE A 122 5.10 -3.20 -1.42
C ILE A 122 3.63 -3.39 -1.80
N GLU A 123 3.20 -2.61 -2.78
CA GLU A 123 1.90 -2.77 -3.43
C GLU A 123 2.08 -3.30 -4.86
N THR A 124 1.22 -4.24 -5.25
CA THR A 124 1.05 -4.67 -6.64
C THR A 124 -0.20 -4.06 -7.25
N VAL A 125 -0.08 -3.61 -8.50
CA VAL A 125 -1.14 -2.96 -9.25
C VAL A 125 -1.14 -3.46 -10.70
N TRP A 126 -1.99 -2.90 -11.57
CA TRP A 126 -2.10 -3.31 -12.98
C TRP A 126 -0.96 -2.73 -13.85
N ASN A 127 0.25 -3.18 -13.62
CA ASN A 127 1.47 -2.62 -14.19
C ASN A 127 2.39 -3.66 -14.87
N GLY A 128 1.88 -4.89 -15.11
CA GLY A 128 2.66 -5.98 -15.72
C GLY A 128 3.56 -6.72 -14.73
N PHE A 129 3.45 -6.44 -13.42
CA PHE A 129 4.37 -6.97 -12.43
C PHE A 129 3.64 -7.71 -11.29
N CYS A 130 4.05 -8.96 -11.03
CA CYS A 130 3.52 -9.81 -9.94
C CYS A 130 1.99 -10.00 -9.99
N TYR A 131 1.47 -10.52 -11.10
CA TYR A 131 0.04 -10.80 -11.28
C TYR A 131 -0.45 -12.13 -10.70
N LYS A 132 0.43 -12.89 -10.03
CA LYS A 132 0.09 -14.12 -9.32
C LYS A 132 0.43 -13.99 -7.84
N PRO A 133 -0.39 -14.54 -6.93
CA PRO A 133 -0.12 -14.48 -5.49
C PRO A 133 1.27 -15.01 -5.12
N GLU A 134 1.69 -16.13 -5.74
CA GLU A 134 2.99 -16.73 -5.49
C GLU A 134 4.15 -15.84 -5.95
N GLN A 135 4.01 -15.17 -7.10
CA GLN A 135 5.04 -14.23 -7.58
C GLN A 135 5.24 -13.07 -6.59
N PHE A 136 4.14 -12.54 -6.04
CA PHE A 136 4.23 -11.45 -5.07
C PHE A 136 4.83 -11.91 -3.74
N ARG A 137 4.44 -13.09 -3.26
CA ARG A 137 5.08 -13.74 -2.10
C ARG A 137 6.58 -13.90 -2.32
N ASP A 138 6.97 -14.51 -3.44
CA ASP A 138 8.37 -14.83 -3.75
C ASP A 138 9.21 -13.56 -3.91
N TYR A 139 8.63 -12.48 -4.45
CA TYR A 139 9.27 -11.18 -4.53
C TYR A 139 9.61 -10.60 -3.14
N ILE A 140 8.66 -10.65 -2.21
CA ILE A 140 8.88 -10.20 -0.83
C ILE A 140 9.91 -11.10 -0.13
N ASP A 141 9.79 -12.41 -0.31
CA ASP A 141 10.68 -13.38 0.30
C ASP A 141 12.12 -13.24 -0.19
N GLU A 142 12.31 -12.93 -1.48
CA GLU A 142 13.66 -12.69 -2.01
C GLU A 142 14.31 -11.44 -1.42
N ILE A 143 13.53 -10.38 -1.13
CA ILE A 143 14.07 -9.22 -0.41
C ILE A 143 14.59 -9.63 0.97
N ASN A 144 13.91 -10.59 1.62
CA ASN A 144 14.29 -11.25 2.86
C ASN A 144 14.62 -10.26 3.99
N ASN A 145 13.68 -9.37 4.29
CA ASN A 145 13.87 -8.41 5.37
C ASN A 145 12.54 -8.04 6.06
N PRO A 146 12.45 -8.03 7.40
CA PRO A 146 11.20 -7.76 8.10
C PRO A 146 10.66 -6.33 7.91
N TRP A 147 11.49 -5.39 7.48
CA TRP A 147 11.08 -4.02 7.19
C TRP A 147 10.50 -3.83 5.79
N VAL A 148 10.47 -4.90 4.96
CA VAL A 148 9.86 -4.88 3.62
C VAL A 148 8.82 -5.99 3.55
N GLN A 149 7.54 -5.60 3.47
CA GLN A 149 6.41 -6.52 3.52
C GLN A 149 5.32 -6.07 2.53
N ALA A 150 4.17 -6.72 2.53
CA ALA A 150 3.05 -6.41 1.64
C ALA A 150 2.15 -5.30 2.17
N TYR A 151 1.80 -4.40 1.27
CA TYR A 151 0.59 -3.59 1.31
C TYR A 151 -0.36 -4.17 0.26
N TYR A 152 -1.25 -5.05 0.67
CA TYR A 152 -2.07 -5.77 -0.29
C TYR A 152 -3.36 -5.00 -0.60
N ASP A 153 -3.60 -4.71 -1.90
CA ASP A 153 -4.85 -4.11 -2.36
C ASP A 153 -5.84 -5.20 -2.77
N ILE A 154 -6.93 -5.29 -2.03
CA ILE A 154 -7.98 -6.30 -2.20
C ILE A 154 -8.65 -6.17 -3.57
N GLY A 155 -8.98 -4.95 -4.00
CA GLY A 155 -9.70 -4.71 -5.24
C GLY A 155 -8.82 -4.77 -6.49
N ASN A 156 -7.60 -4.22 -6.44
CA ASN A 156 -6.69 -4.24 -7.59
C ASN A 156 -6.42 -5.67 -8.06
N MET A 157 -6.18 -6.56 -7.13
CA MET A 157 -5.71 -7.91 -7.46
C MET A 157 -6.84 -8.93 -7.66
N GLN A 158 -8.09 -8.59 -7.32
CA GLN A 158 -9.28 -9.42 -7.57
C GLN A 158 -9.44 -9.81 -9.05
N LYS A 159 -8.97 -8.97 -9.96
CA LYS A 159 -8.97 -9.24 -11.40
C LYS A 159 -8.15 -10.47 -11.80
N PHE A 160 -7.08 -10.78 -11.08
CA PHE A 160 -6.10 -11.81 -11.46
C PHE A 160 -6.30 -13.12 -10.70
N ALA A 161 -6.75 -13.04 -9.46
CA ALA A 161 -7.16 -14.19 -8.66
C ALA A 161 -8.10 -13.70 -7.53
N PRO A 162 -8.93 -14.57 -6.94
CA PRO A 162 -9.78 -14.21 -5.81
C PRO A 162 -8.97 -13.62 -4.64
N SER A 163 -9.43 -12.50 -4.08
CA SER A 163 -8.68 -11.75 -3.08
C SER A 163 -8.34 -12.56 -1.83
N HIS A 164 -9.21 -13.49 -1.42
CA HIS A 164 -8.94 -14.38 -0.30
C HIS A 164 -7.78 -15.36 -0.55
N GLU A 165 -7.51 -15.72 -1.82
CA GLU A 165 -6.35 -16.55 -2.18
C GLU A 165 -5.04 -15.78 -2.05
N TRP A 166 -5.04 -14.51 -2.46
CA TRP A 166 -3.89 -13.62 -2.24
C TRP A 166 -3.55 -13.51 -0.76
N ILE A 167 -4.57 -13.25 0.09
CA ILE A 167 -4.38 -13.12 1.53
C ILE A 167 -3.80 -14.41 2.11
N ARG A 168 -4.33 -15.57 1.71
CA ARG A 168 -3.84 -16.88 2.16
C ARG A 168 -2.37 -17.12 1.76
N VAL A 169 -2.01 -16.83 0.50
CA VAL A 169 -0.64 -17.08 -0.01
C VAL A 169 0.37 -16.11 0.60
N LEU A 170 0.00 -14.84 0.78
CA LEU A 170 0.86 -13.84 1.42
C LEU A 170 1.01 -14.10 2.93
N GLY A 171 -0.02 -14.63 3.58
CA GLY A 171 0.03 -14.95 5.02
C GLY A 171 0.43 -13.74 5.86
N ASN A 172 1.35 -13.92 6.79
CA ASN A 172 1.83 -12.88 7.71
C ASN A 172 2.63 -11.75 7.03
N ARG A 173 2.86 -11.83 5.72
CA ARG A 173 3.46 -10.73 4.95
C ARG A 173 2.49 -9.57 4.75
N ASN A 174 1.17 -9.81 4.93
CA ASN A 174 0.16 -8.76 4.91
C ASN A 174 0.27 -7.87 6.15
N VAL A 175 0.87 -6.70 6.01
CA VAL A 175 1.03 -5.73 7.13
C VAL A 175 -0.05 -4.66 7.08
N LYS A 176 -0.43 -4.23 5.89
CA LYS A 176 -1.53 -3.29 5.64
C LYS A 176 -2.35 -3.72 4.44
N LEU A 177 -3.58 -3.23 4.37
CA LEU A 177 -4.50 -3.50 3.27
C LEU A 177 -5.03 -2.18 2.68
N ASP A 178 -5.10 -2.13 1.34
CA ASP A 178 -5.99 -1.22 0.64
C ASP A 178 -7.32 -1.92 0.35
N VAL A 179 -8.40 -1.20 0.56
CA VAL A 179 -9.77 -1.70 0.39
C VAL A 179 -10.44 -0.98 -0.75
N LYS A 180 -10.62 -1.73 -1.81
CA LYS A 180 -11.43 -1.41 -2.99
C LYS A 180 -12.34 -2.59 -3.29
N ASP A 181 -13.31 -2.40 -4.17
CA ASP A 181 -14.02 -3.50 -4.78
C ASP A 181 -13.92 -3.43 -6.31
N TRP A 182 -13.89 -4.61 -6.90
CA TRP A 182 -13.79 -4.77 -8.34
C TRP A 182 -14.63 -5.96 -8.77
N GLY A 183 -15.37 -5.80 -9.87
CA GLY A 183 -16.12 -6.88 -10.49
C GLY A 183 -15.88 -6.96 -11.98
N LYS A 184 -15.87 -8.16 -12.53
CA LYS A 184 -15.67 -8.43 -13.96
C LYS A 184 -16.66 -7.65 -14.84
N LYS A 185 -17.87 -7.44 -14.36
CA LYS A 185 -18.93 -6.72 -15.09
C LYS A 185 -18.81 -5.19 -14.90
N ASN A 186 -18.49 -4.76 -13.69
CA ASN A 186 -18.62 -3.35 -13.29
C ASN A 186 -17.28 -2.61 -13.25
N GLY A 187 -16.12 -3.32 -13.36
CA GLY A 187 -14.82 -2.73 -13.09
C GLY A 187 -14.66 -2.35 -11.61
N PHE A 188 -13.94 -1.29 -11.30
CA PHE A 188 -13.92 -0.71 -9.96
C PHE A 188 -15.29 -0.13 -9.60
N CYS A 189 -15.79 -0.49 -8.44
CA CYS A 189 -17.14 -0.17 -8.00
C CYS A 189 -17.18 0.13 -6.48
N PRO A 190 -18.31 0.63 -5.95
CA PRO A 190 -18.49 0.79 -4.51
C PRO A 190 -18.29 -0.53 -3.76
N LEU A 191 -17.84 -0.45 -2.52
CA LEU A 191 -17.60 -1.63 -1.67
C LEU A 191 -18.86 -2.50 -1.55
N GLY A 192 -18.68 -3.82 -1.64
CA GLY A 192 -19.76 -4.79 -1.59
C GLY A 192 -20.55 -4.94 -2.89
N GLN A 193 -20.19 -4.24 -3.98
CA GLN A 193 -20.88 -4.30 -5.27
C GLN A 193 -20.05 -4.95 -6.39
N GLY A 194 -18.86 -5.42 -6.07
CA GLY A 194 -17.97 -6.15 -6.98
C GLY A 194 -18.05 -7.66 -6.81
N ASP A 195 -16.97 -8.32 -7.22
CA ASP A 195 -16.83 -9.78 -7.15
C ASP A 195 -15.96 -10.22 -5.96
N VAL A 196 -15.58 -9.31 -5.06
CA VAL A 196 -14.80 -9.66 -3.86
C VAL A 196 -15.68 -10.48 -2.91
N GLU A 197 -15.23 -11.69 -2.60
CA GLU A 197 -15.91 -12.58 -1.65
C GLU A 197 -15.54 -12.20 -0.21
N TRP A 198 -16.14 -11.14 0.31
CA TRP A 198 -15.80 -10.52 1.59
C TRP A 198 -15.82 -11.49 2.78
N ASP A 199 -16.75 -12.43 2.81
CA ASP A 199 -16.79 -13.46 3.85
C ASP A 199 -15.53 -14.34 3.86
N LYS A 200 -15.01 -14.69 2.67
CA LYS A 200 -13.78 -15.45 2.54
C LYS A 200 -12.54 -14.60 2.84
N VAL A 201 -12.55 -13.34 2.41
CA VAL A 201 -11.51 -12.36 2.77
C VAL A 201 -11.39 -12.25 4.29
N ARG A 202 -12.49 -12.01 4.98
CA ARG A 202 -12.56 -11.93 6.44
C ARG A 202 -12.05 -13.22 7.12
N ALA A 203 -12.48 -14.37 6.62
CA ALA A 203 -12.06 -15.66 7.15
C ALA A 203 -10.54 -15.87 7.05
N GLU A 204 -9.93 -15.53 5.90
CA GLU A 204 -8.48 -15.66 5.73
C GLU A 204 -7.71 -14.61 6.57
N LEU A 205 -8.21 -13.37 6.69
CA LEU A 205 -7.60 -12.35 7.56
C LEU A 205 -7.61 -12.79 9.04
N LYS A 206 -8.74 -13.32 9.54
CA LYS A 206 -8.81 -13.90 10.90
C LYS A 206 -7.86 -15.08 11.10
N LYS A 207 -7.75 -15.95 10.11
CA LYS A 207 -6.87 -17.12 10.15
C LYS A 207 -5.38 -16.75 10.22
N ILE A 208 -4.94 -15.70 9.54
CA ILE A 208 -3.56 -15.20 9.62
C ILE A 208 -3.33 -14.28 10.82
N GLY A 209 -4.34 -13.96 11.62
CA GLY A 209 -4.24 -13.05 12.76
C GLY A 209 -3.93 -11.61 12.34
N PHE A 210 -4.49 -11.14 11.22
CA PHE A 210 -4.26 -9.78 10.75
C PHE A 210 -4.76 -8.75 11.76
N SER A 211 -3.94 -7.73 12.05
CA SER A 211 -4.25 -6.63 12.98
C SER A 211 -3.68 -5.28 12.49
N GLY A 212 -3.45 -5.15 11.19
CA GLY A 212 -2.87 -3.95 10.57
C GLY A 212 -3.90 -2.88 10.24
N TRP A 213 -3.42 -1.75 9.74
CA TRP A 213 -4.27 -0.71 9.19
C TRP A 213 -4.92 -1.16 7.87
N VAL A 214 -6.16 -0.73 7.70
CA VAL A 214 -6.95 -0.93 6.50
C VAL A 214 -7.30 0.44 5.93
N THR A 215 -6.84 0.74 4.73
CA THR A 215 -7.01 2.05 4.08
C THR A 215 -8.08 1.97 3.01
N ARG A 216 -9.03 2.90 3.03
CA ARG A 216 -9.97 3.04 1.92
C ARG A 216 -9.28 3.74 0.75
N GLU A 217 -9.17 3.08 -0.38
CA GLU A 217 -8.73 3.68 -1.62
C GLU A 217 -9.87 3.62 -2.67
N GLY A 218 -10.16 4.74 -3.33
CA GLY A 218 -11.20 4.82 -4.37
C GLY A 218 -11.76 6.22 -4.55
N SER A 219 -12.52 6.40 -5.63
CA SER A 219 -13.09 7.68 -6.05
C SER A 219 -14.45 8.00 -5.41
N ASP A 220 -15.11 7.04 -4.80
CA ASP A 220 -16.38 7.18 -4.11
C ASP A 220 -16.28 7.97 -2.78
N GLY A 221 -15.08 8.47 -2.47
CA GLY A 221 -14.80 9.63 -1.61
C GLY A 221 -15.26 9.58 -0.16
N GLY A 222 -15.61 8.41 0.34
CA GLY A 222 -16.10 8.30 1.70
C GLY A 222 -17.43 9.00 1.86
N ASP A 223 -18.48 8.40 1.37
CA ASP A 223 -19.80 8.76 1.83
C ASP A 223 -19.91 8.46 3.33
N ASP A 224 -21.00 8.92 3.96
CA ASP A 224 -21.22 8.80 5.40
C ASP A 224 -21.31 7.34 5.90
N LYS A 225 -21.24 6.36 5.02
CA LYS A 225 -21.38 4.93 5.29
C LYS A 225 -20.10 4.13 5.06
N THR A 226 -19.07 4.71 4.42
CA THR A 226 -17.90 3.95 3.96
C THR A 226 -17.11 3.34 5.12
N ALA A 227 -16.80 4.10 6.17
CA ALA A 227 -16.09 3.57 7.34
C ALA A 227 -16.87 2.41 7.98
N LYS A 228 -18.17 2.62 8.26
CA LYS A 228 -19.04 1.58 8.81
C LYS A 228 -19.14 0.35 7.92
N LEU A 229 -19.24 0.53 6.60
CA LEU A 229 -19.28 -0.58 5.65
C LEU A 229 -17.95 -1.37 5.64
N MET A 230 -16.81 -0.69 5.78
CA MET A 230 -15.52 -1.37 5.93
C MET A 230 -15.50 -2.24 7.19
N ASP A 231 -15.98 -1.72 8.32
CA ASP A 231 -16.11 -2.48 9.56
C ASP A 231 -17.02 -3.70 9.39
N GLU A 232 -18.18 -3.54 8.75
CA GLU A 232 -19.13 -4.63 8.49
C GLU A 232 -18.56 -5.71 7.56
N LEU A 233 -17.81 -5.30 6.52
CA LEU A 233 -17.22 -6.24 5.55
C LEU A 233 -16.03 -6.98 6.12
N LEU A 234 -15.20 -6.34 6.94
CA LEU A 234 -13.96 -6.93 7.43
C LEU A 234 -14.14 -7.59 8.80
N ASP A 235 -14.89 -7.00 9.71
CA ASP A 235 -15.18 -7.51 11.07
C ASP A 235 -13.94 -8.13 11.75
N LEU A 236 -12.88 -7.31 11.89
CA LEU A 236 -11.53 -7.69 12.36
C LEU A 236 -11.36 -7.38 13.85
#